data_0295fda48b0d8ded51aa00a723a4bca5
#
_entry.id   0295fda48b0d8ded51aa00a723a4bca5
#
_cell.length_a   1.000
_cell.length_b   1.000
_cell.length_c   1.000
_cell.angle_alpha   90.00
_cell.angle_beta   90.00
_cell.angle_gamma   90.00
#
_symmetry.space_group_name_H-M   'P 1'
#
loop_
_entity.id
_entity.type
_entity.pdbx_description
1 polymer ?
#
loop_
_entity_poly.entity_id
_entity_poly.type
_entity_poly.pdbx_seq_one_letter_code
_entity_poly.pdbx_strand_id
1 'polypeptide(L)'
;MDELIPIEPFNVKLFRPEYKVAKRIFDLSLCLLALPILLVAFLLFSILIFIDNPGQVIFTQRRTGKGGRRFNMYKFRTMVTNAEELKVKYAHLNELTPPDFKITNDPRVTRVGKFLRKTSLDELPQIINVIRGDMSLVGPRPTSFDASTYSLWHTERLEVMPGITGLWQINGRSELDFDERLQLDIKYIENQSFELDLVILLKTFGSLIKHRGAC
;
A
#
# COMPACT_ATOMS: atom_id res chain seq x y z
N MET A 1 -20.92 5.70 -28.11
CA MET A 1 -20.13 6.94 -28.37
C MET A 1 -19.48 7.25 -27.01
N ASP A 2 -18.22 6.77 -26.87
CA ASP A 2 -17.48 7.03 -25.65
C ASP A 2 -17.06 8.50 -25.65
N GLU A 3 -17.59 9.28 -24.73
CA GLU A 3 -17.14 10.65 -24.51
C GLU A 3 -15.68 10.57 -24.06
N LEU A 4 -14.78 10.95 -24.97
CA LEU A 4 -13.39 11.18 -24.65
C LEU A 4 -13.33 12.27 -23.57
N ILE A 5 -12.95 11.90 -22.36
CA ILE A 5 -12.66 12.86 -21.30
C ILE A 5 -11.57 13.79 -21.85
N PRO A 6 -11.81 15.10 -21.96
CA PRO A 6 -10.79 16.02 -22.44
C PRO A 6 -9.58 15.95 -21.51
N ILE A 7 -8.44 15.49 -22.03
CA ILE A 7 -7.17 15.54 -21.34
C ILE A 7 -6.81 17.02 -21.25
N GLU A 8 -7.05 17.63 -20.09
CA GLU A 8 -6.55 18.97 -19.84
C GLU A 8 -5.03 18.98 -19.95
N PRO A 9 -4.43 20.01 -20.57
CA PRO A 9 -3.00 20.04 -20.82
C PRO A 9 -2.25 19.98 -19.48
N PHE A 10 -1.37 19.00 -19.43
CA PHE A 10 -0.33 18.72 -18.44
C PHE A 10 -0.28 19.72 -17.26
N ASN A 11 -0.80 19.31 -16.14
CA ASN A 11 -0.81 20.19 -14.96
C ASN A 11 0.63 20.34 -14.47
N VAL A 12 1.21 21.50 -14.69
CA VAL A 12 2.62 21.90 -14.41
C VAL A 12 3.04 21.63 -12.94
N LYS A 13 2.10 21.34 -12.05
CA LYS A 13 2.35 20.96 -10.64
C LYS A 13 3.16 19.64 -10.50
N LEU A 14 3.10 18.71 -11.45
CA LEU A 14 3.85 17.45 -11.45
C LEU A 14 5.38 17.67 -11.52
N PHE A 15 5.84 18.80 -12.00
CA PHE A 15 7.25 19.13 -12.21
C PHE A 15 7.87 20.09 -11.18
N ARG A 16 7.41 20.10 -9.93
CA ARG A 16 8.07 20.87 -8.87
C ARG A 16 9.19 20.04 -8.23
N PRO A 17 10.45 20.17 -8.69
CA PRO A 17 11.58 19.43 -8.11
C PRO A 17 11.75 19.75 -6.62
N GLU A 18 11.48 20.98 -6.23
CA GLU A 18 11.52 21.45 -4.85
C GLU A 18 10.54 20.71 -3.95
N TYR A 19 9.29 20.48 -4.41
CA TYR A 19 8.32 19.68 -3.66
C TYR A 19 8.79 18.24 -3.50
N LYS A 20 9.35 17.63 -4.55
CA LYS A 20 9.83 16.23 -4.48
C LYS A 20 10.96 16.07 -3.46
N VAL A 21 11.91 17.01 -3.43
CA VAL A 21 13.01 17.00 -2.47
C VAL A 21 12.48 17.23 -1.05
N ALA A 22 11.65 18.26 -0.86
CA ALA A 22 11.08 18.59 0.43
C ALA A 22 10.18 17.46 0.95
N LYS A 23 9.36 16.83 0.10
CA LYS A 23 8.57 15.65 0.45
C LYS A 23 9.46 14.48 0.88
N ARG A 24 10.58 14.25 0.20
CA ARG A 24 11.52 13.21 0.57
C ARG A 24 12.15 13.45 1.94
N ILE A 25 12.55 14.70 2.22
CA ILE A 25 13.06 15.09 3.53
C ILE A 25 11.98 14.88 4.60
N PHE A 26 10.76 15.29 4.33
CA PHE A 26 9.62 15.11 5.24
C PHE A 26 9.38 13.63 5.55
N ASP A 27 9.30 12.77 4.52
CA ASP A 27 9.10 11.33 4.69
C ASP A 27 10.21 10.71 5.56
N LEU A 28 11.48 11.04 5.27
CA LEU A 28 12.62 10.51 6.01
C LEU A 28 12.66 11.02 7.46
N SER A 29 12.31 12.29 7.68
CA SER A 29 12.25 12.87 9.03
C SER A 29 11.21 12.18 9.89
N LEU A 30 10.01 11.92 9.35
CA LEU A 30 8.97 11.17 10.05
C LEU A 30 9.38 9.71 10.31
N CYS A 31 10.02 9.05 9.34
CA CYS A 31 10.55 7.71 9.53
C CYS A 31 11.59 7.66 10.65
N LEU A 32 12.52 8.62 10.69
CA LEU A 32 13.56 8.71 11.71
C LEU A 32 12.97 8.97 13.09
N LEU A 33 12.01 9.87 13.19
CA LEU A 33 11.31 10.19 14.44
C LEU A 33 10.55 8.97 14.99
N ALA A 34 9.91 8.20 14.11
CA ALA A 34 9.17 7.01 14.48
C ALA A 34 10.07 5.79 14.76
N LEU A 35 11.34 5.82 14.34
CA LEU A 35 12.24 4.66 14.32
C LEU A 35 12.37 3.95 15.69
N PRO A 36 12.53 4.64 16.84
CA PRO A 36 12.63 3.95 18.14
C PRO A 36 11.41 3.09 18.45
N ILE A 37 10.21 3.63 18.22
CA ILE A 37 8.94 2.92 18.42
C ILE A 37 8.81 1.77 17.43
N LEU A 38 9.16 2.01 16.17
CA LEU A 38 9.09 1.00 15.11
C LEU A 38 10.04 -0.17 15.37
N LEU A 39 11.24 0.06 15.91
CA LEU A 39 12.18 -1.01 16.25
C LEU A 39 11.62 -1.93 17.35
N VAL A 40 11.03 -1.37 18.40
CA VAL A 40 10.39 -2.14 19.47
C VAL A 40 9.20 -2.95 18.93
N ALA A 41 8.33 -2.30 18.12
CA ALA A 41 7.20 -2.97 17.48
C ALA A 41 7.65 -4.08 16.54
N PHE A 42 8.70 -3.84 15.74
CA PHE A 42 9.27 -4.80 14.83
C PHE A 42 9.78 -6.05 15.55
N LEU A 43 10.53 -5.87 16.64
CA LEU A 43 11.03 -6.97 17.46
C LEU A 43 9.87 -7.77 18.07
N LEU A 44 8.90 -7.07 18.68
CA LEU A 44 7.74 -7.70 19.31
C LEU A 44 6.94 -8.56 18.31
N PHE A 45 6.56 -7.97 17.17
CA PHE A 45 5.78 -8.70 16.15
C PHE A 45 6.58 -9.81 15.50
N SER A 46 7.90 -9.64 15.33
CA SER A 46 8.76 -10.73 14.84
C SER A 46 8.72 -11.96 15.73
N ILE A 47 8.82 -11.75 17.05
CA ILE A 47 8.74 -12.83 18.04
C ILE A 47 7.34 -13.47 18.00
N LEU A 48 6.27 -12.67 18.01
CA LEU A 48 4.90 -13.19 18.01
C LEU A 48 4.61 -14.01 16.74
N ILE A 49 5.03 -13.54 15.55
CA ILE A 49 4.87 -14.26 14.28
C ILE A 49 5.63 -15.58 14.29
N PHE A 50 6.86 -15.57 14.82
CA PHE A 50 7.68 -16.77 14.87
C PHE A 50 7.11 -17.83 15.84
N ILE A 51 6.56 -17.41 16.99
CA ILE A 51 5.92 -18.31 17.95
C ILE A 51 4.63 -18.89 17.38
N ASP A 52 3.79 -18.07 16.69
CA ASP A 52 2.50 -18.51 16.12
C ASP A 52 2.69 -19.50 14.95
N ASN A 53 3.67 -19.25 14.09
CA ASN A 53 4.05 -20.15 13.00
C ASN A 53 5.54 -19.99 12.67
N PRO A 54 6.42 -20.92 13.08
CA PRO A 54 7.86 -20.83 12.82
C PRO A 54 8.21 -20.67 11.35
N GLY A 55 9.25 -19.86 11.07
CA GLY A 55 9.74 -19.58 9.71
C GLY A 55 10.05 -18.11 9.49
N GLN A 56 10.14 -17.69 8.22
CA GLN A 56 10.45 -16.30 7.84
C GLN A 56 9.39 -15.35 8.40
N VAL A 57 9.83 -14.27 9.05
CA VAL A 57 8.95 -13.26 9.66
C VAL A 57 8.49 -12.23 8.62
N ILE A 58 9.36 -11.91 7.65
CA ILE A 58 9.08 -10.94 6.60
C ILE A 58 8.63 -11.66 5.34
N PHE A 59 7.50 -11.21 4.83
CA PHE A 59 6.98 -11.58 3.52
C PHE A 59 7.36 -10.49 2.51
N THR A 60 7.80 -10.91 1.35
CA THR A 60 8.20 -10.01 0.26
C THR A 60 7.29 -10.23 -0.94
N GLN A 61 6.75 -9.15 -1.48
CA GLN A 61 5.90 -9.19 -2.67
C GLN A 61 6.38 -8.20 -3.72
N ARG A 62 6.52 -8.64 -4.97
CA ARG A 62 6.85 -7.75 -6.08
C ARG A 62 5.67 -6.83 -6.40
N ARG A 63 5.93 -5.54 -6.46
CA ARG A 63 4.96 -4.49 -6.75
C ARG A 63 5.48 -3.54 -7.82
N THR A 64 4.55 -2.89 -8.53
CA THR A 64 4.85 -1.86 -9.51
C THR A 64 4.81 -0.50 -8.83
N GLY A 65 5.88 0.26 -8.98
CA GLY A 65 6.08 1.59 -8.44
C GLY A 65 6.27 2.63 -9.54
N LYS A 66 6.91 3.73 -9.18
CA LYS A 66 7.16 4.87 -10.07
C LYS A 66 7.83 4.45 -11.38
N GLY A 67 7.33 5.01 -12.50
CA GLY A 67 7.83 4.71 -13.84
C GLY A 67 7.68 3.25 -14.27
N GLY A 68 6.76 2.49 -13.66
CA GLY A 68 6.57 1.07 -13.95
C GLY A 68 7.65 0.16 -13.34
N ARG A 69 8.60 0.70 -12.59
CA ARG A 69 9.68 -0.08 -11.98
C ARG A 69 9.15 -1.07 -10.96
N ARG A 70 9.54 -2.34 -11.08
CA ARG A 70 9.21 -3.38 -10.11
C ARG A 70 10.16 -3.32 -8.92
N PHE A 71 9.59 -3.36 -7.70
CA PHE A 71 10.35 -3.39 -6.44
C PHE A 71 9.79 -4.44 -5.48
N ASN A 72 10.58 -4.80 -4.48
CA ASN A 72 10.18 -5.73 -3.43
C ASN A 72 9.56 -4.96 -2.26
N MET A 73 8.25 -5.09 -2.09
CA MET A 73 7.52 -4.52 -0.96
C MET A 73 7.56 -5.47 0.23
N TYR A 74 7.94 -4.97 1.40
CA TYR A 74 8.07 -5.74 2.63
C TYR A 74 6.81 -5.65 3.49
N LYS A 75 6.41 -6.79 4.05
CA LYS A 75 5.33 -6.91 5.03
C LYS A 75 5.69 -7.92 6.12
N PHE A 76 5.06 -7.85 7.25
CA PHE A 76 5.07 -9.00 8.15
C PHE A 76 4.27 -10.16 7.54
N ARG A 77 4.78 -11.38 7.74
CA ARG A 77 4.06 -12.58 7.32
C ARG A 77 2.83 -12.77 8.19
N THR A 78 1.68 -12.84 7.55
CA THR A 78 0.37 -13.04 8.19
C THR A 78 -0.28 -14.37 7.84
N MET A 79 0.37 -15.17 7.00
CA MET A 79 -0.09 -16.47 6.56
C MET A 79 0.91 -17.57 6.94
N VAL A 80 0.46 -18.81 6.92
CA VAL A 80 1.29 -19.99 7.10
C VAL A 80 2.39 -20.06 6.03
N THR A 81 3.50 -20.76 6.33
CA THR A 81 4.67 -20.80 5.44
C THR A 81 4.40 -21.39 4.07
N ASN A 82 3.46 -22.33 3.96
CA ASN A 82 3.03 -22.98 2.71
C ASN A 82 1.77 -22.36 2.09
N ALA A 83 1.48 -21.08 2.37
CA ALA A 83 0.27 -20.39 1.93
C ALA A 83 0.08 -20.35 0.40
N GLU A 84 1.18 -20.27 -0.38
CA GLU A 84 1.10 -20.28 -1.84
C GLU A 84 0.66 -21.66 -2.39
N GLU A 85 1.16 -22.74 -1.82
CA GLU A 85 0.72 -24.10 -2.17
C GLU A 85 -0.76 -24.29 -1.86
N LEU A 86 -1.20 -23.78 -0.70
CA LEU A 86 -2.58 -23.82 -0.28
C LEU A 86 -3.52 -22.91 -1.08
N LYS A 87 -2.97 -21.91 -1.81
CA LYS A 87 -3.76 -21.00 -2.65
C LYS A 87 -4.57 -21.74 -3.70
N VAL A 88 -3.97 -22.73 -4.35
CA VAL A 88 -4.68 -23.56 -5.34
C VAL A 88 -5.82 -24.33 -4.70
N LYS A 89 -5.58 -24.91 -3.52
CA LYS A 89 -6.59 -25.66 -2.76
C LYS A 89 -7.81 -24.82 -2.38
N TYR A 90 -7.58 -23.55 -2.03
CA TYR A 90 -8.63 -22.62 -1.58
C TYR A 90 -9.10 -21.63 -2.67
N ALA A 91 -8.70 -21.83 -3.93
CA ALA A 91 -9.08 -20.96 -5.03
C ALA A 91 -10.59 -20.85 -5.24
N HIS A 92 -11.33 -21.92 -4.94
CA HIS A 92 -12.79 -21.96 -5.02
C HIS A 92 -13.51 -21.06 -4.00
N LEU A 93 -12.79 -20.58 -2.96
CA LEU A 93 -13.31 -19.64 -1.95
C LEU A 93 -13.08 -18.17 -2.35
N ASN A 94 -12.50 -17.90 -3.52
CA ASN A 94 -12.26 -16.53 -3.97
C ASN A 94 -13.59 -15.81 -4.23
N GLU A 95 -13.75 -14.64 -3.61
CA GLU A 95 -14.97 -13.82 -3.67
C GLU A 95 -14.91 -12.76 -4.78
N LEU A 96 -13.72 -12.55 -5.38
CA LEU A 96 -13.50 -11.52 -6.37
C LEU A 96 -13.29 -12.12 -7.77
N THR A 97 -13.57 -11.32 -8.79
CA THR A 97 -13.22 -11.67 -10.17
C THR A 97 -11.70 -11.58 -10.40
N PRO A 98 -11.10 -12.54 -11.12
CA PRO A 98 -9.69 -12.41 -11.52
C PRO A 98 -9.44 -11.07 -12.23
N PRO A 99 -8.30 -10.44 -12.01
CA PRO A 99 -7.10 -10.97 -11.35
C PRO A 99 -7.04 -10.76 -9.82
N ASP A 100 -8.06 -10.14 -9.24
CA ASP A 100 -8.13 -9.92 -7.80
C ASP A 100 -8.43 -11.23 -7.05
N PHE A 101 -7.89 -11.35 -5.83
CA PHE A 101 -8.06 -12.52 -4.99
C PHE A 101 -8.32 -12.11 -3.56
N LYS A 102 -9.49 -12.49 -3.04
CA LYS A 102 -9.90 -12.24 -1.66
C LYS A 102 -10.71 -13.42 -1.14
N ILE A 103 -10.40 -13.87 0.05
CA ILE A 103 -11.18 -14.85 0.81
C ILE A 103 -11.46 -14.23 2.18
N THR A 104 -12.74 -14.01 2.48
CA THR A 104 -13.15 -13.61 3.83
C THR A 104 -12.92 -14.80 4.79
N ASN A 105 -12.24 -14.57 5.91
CA ASN A 105 -11.78 -15.62 6.83
C ASN A 105 -10.85 -16.67 6.19
N ASP A 106 -9.88 -16.21 5.39
CA ASP A 106 -8.89 -17.04 4.73
C ASP A 106 -8.21 -18.01 5.72
N PRO A 107 -8.37 -19.35 5.54
CA PRO A 107 -7.83 -20.35 6.45
C PRO A 107 -6.29 -20.38 6.52
N ARG A 108 -5.61 -19.74 5.57
CA ARG A 108 -4.16 -19.62 5.54
C ARG A 108 -3.64 -18.55 6.50
N VAL A 109 -4.53 -17.66 7.00
CA VAL A 109 -4.13 -16.56 7.90
C VAL A 109 -3.95 -17.09 9.31
N THR A 110 -2.79 -16.83 9.91
CA THR A 110 -2.45 -17.24 11.28
C THR A 110 -3.21 -16.38 12.32
N ARG A 111 -3.18 -16.77 13.60
CA ARG A 111 -3.86 -16.01 14.67
C ARG A 111 -3.27 -14.61 14.84
N VAL A 112 -1.94 -14.53 14.92
CA VAL A 112 -1.23 -13.25 14.95
C VAL A 112 -1.45 -12.48 13.66
N GLY A 113 -1.46 -13.18 12.50
CA GLY A 113 -1.73 -12.60 11.19
C GLY A 113 -3.10 -11.91 11.10
N LYS A 114 -4.15 -12.49 11.70
CA LYS A 114 -5.49 -11.86 11.76
C LYS A 114 -5.44 -10.52 12.51
N PHE A 115 -4.76 -10.50 13.65
CA PHE A 115 -4.58 -9.26 14.41
C PHE A 115 -3.81 -8.20 13.62
N LEU A 116 -2.68 -8.58 13.01
CA LEU A 116 -1.84 -7.67 12.23
C LEU A 116 -2.60 -7.07 11.05
N ARG A 117 -3.36 -7.89 10.30
CA ARG A 117 -4.21 -7.43 9.19
C ARG A 117 -5.31 -6.48 9.66
N LYS A 118 -6.02 -6.85 10.73
CA LYS A 118 -7.09 -6.02 11.28
C LYS A 118 -6.61 -4.63 11.70
N THR A 119 -5.37 -4.54 12.17
CA THR A 119 -4.74 -3.30 12.62
C THR A 119 -3.85 -2.64 11.57
N SER A 120 -3.69 -3.27 10.38
CA SER A 120 -2.74 -2.86 9.32
C SER A 120 -1.28 -2.79 9.79
N LEU A 121 -0.95 -3.40 10.93
CA LEU A 121 0.42 -3.44 11.45
C LEU A 121 1.33 -4.39 10.64
N ASP A 122 0.74 -5.26 9.81
CA ASP A 122 1.49 -6.07 8.85
C ASP A 122 2.25 -5.21 7.82
N GLU A 123 1.86 -3.97 7.62
CA GLU A 123 2.48 -3.05 6.68
C GLU A 123 3.66 -2.23 7.24
N LEU A 124 3.94 -2.33 8.56
CA LEU A 124 5.06 -1.62 9.19
C LEU A 124 6.42 -1.83 8.50
N PRO A 125 6.78 -3.02 8.01
CA PRO A 125 8.04 -3.21 7.30
C PRO A 125 8.17 -2.39 6.00
N GLN A 126 7.10 -1.84 5.44
CA GLN A 126 7.16 -0.95 4.27
C GLN A 126 7.92 0.35 4.57
N ILE A 127 8.14 0.71 5.84
CA ILE A 127 9.01 1.82 6.22
C ILE A 127 10.44 1.63 5.66
N ILE A 128 10.89 0.39 5.52
CA ILE A 128 12.17 0.06 4.89
C ILE A 128 12.15 0.47 3.41
N ASN A 129 11.02 0.27 2.72
CA ASN A 129 10.86 0.71 1.34
C ASN A 129 10.87 2.24 1.22
N VAL A 130 10.29 2.95 2.21
CA VAL A 130 10.37 4.41 2.26
C VAL A 130 11.83 4.85 2.45
N ILE A 131 12.55 4.30 3.41
CA ILE A 131 13.97 4.65 3.66
C ILE A 131 14.84 4.34 2.43
N ARG A 132 14.60 3.25 1.72
CA ARG A 132 15.32 2.88 0.48
C ARG A 132 14.99 3.77 -0.72
N GLY A 133 13.88 4.49 -0.69
CA GLY A 133 13.40 5.31 -1.80
C GLY A 133 12.57 4.55 -2.84
N ASP A 134 12.08 3.36 -2.51
CA ASP A 134 11.12 2.62 -3.34
C ASP A 134 9.70 3.15 -3.16
N MET A 135 9.41 3.76 -1.98
CA MET A 135 8.09 4.27 -1.60
C MET A 135 8.21 5.63 -0.88
N SER A 136 7.06 6.27 -0.71
CA SER A 136 6.79 7.44 0.14
C SER A 136 5.84 7.03 1.27
N LEU A 137 5.67 7.85 2.29
CA LEU A 137 4.63 7.65 3.30
C LEU A 137 3.24 7.78 2.68
N VAL A 138 3.04 8.81 1.85
CA VAL A 138 1.76 9.11 1.18
C VAL A 138 1.93 9.08 -0.33
N GLY A 139 1.04 8.37 -1.01
CA GLY A 139 1.03 8.24 -2.47
C GLY A 139 0.07 7.15 -2.96
N PRO A 140 -0.04 6.94 -4.27
CA PRO A 140 -0.78 5.81 -4.83
C PRO A 140 -0.33 4.47 -4.28
N ARG A 141 -1.27 3.59 -3.90
CA ARG A 141 -0.89 2.28 -3.38
C ARG A 141 -0.29 1.41 -4.50
N PRO A 142 0.89 0.78 -4.30
CA PRO A 142 1.52 -0.03 -5.34
C PRO A 142 0.72 -1.29 -5.63
N THR A 143 0.55 -1.64 -6.91
CA THR A 143 -0.21 -2.81 -7.37
C THR A 143 0.69 -4.02 -7.61
N SER A 144 0.07 -5.21 -7.67
CA SER A 144 0.76 -6.45 -8.06
C SER A 144 0.89 -6.59 -9.58
N PHE A 145 0.07 -5.86 -10.34
CA PHE A 145 0.04 -5.93 -11.80
C PHE A 145 1.33 -5.37 -12.41
N ASP A 146 1.75 -5.94 -13.53
CA ASP A 146 2.84 -5.39 -14.33
C ASP A 146 2.34 -4.15 -15.08
N ALA A 147 3.22 -3.16 -15.30
CA ALA A 147 2.86 -1.93 -16.00
C ALA A 147 2.38 -2.18 -17.44
N SER A 148 2.84 -3.26 -18.08
CA SER A 148 2.41 -3.67 -19.41
C SER A 148 0.94 -4.09 -19.51
N THR A 149 0.31 -4.40 -18.38
CA THR A 149 -1.11 -4.79 -18.33
C THR A 149 -2.04 -3.60 -18.12
N TYR A 150 -1.50 -2.40 -17.96
CA TYR A 150 -2.28 -1.20 -17.73
C TYR A 150 -2.78 -0.59 -19.06
N SER A 151 -4.01 -0.08 -19.05
CA SER A 151 -4.44 0.86 -20.07
C SER A 151 -3.72 2.21 -19.88
N LEU A 152 -3.71 3.04 -20.94
CA LEU A 152 -2.91 4.27 -20.96
C LEU A 152 -3.20 5.18 -19.76
N TRP A 153 -4.47 5.43 -19.44
CA TRP A 153 -4.85 6.29 -18.31
C TRP A 153 -4.51 5.71 -16.93
N HIS A 154 -4.41 4.39 -16.83
CA HIS A 154 -3.94 3.73 -15.59
C HIS A 154 -2.47 4.04 -15.27
N THR A 155 -1.67 4.42 -16.27
CA THR A 155 -0.23 4.68 -16.10
C THR A 155 0.05 5.99 -15.38
N GLU A 156 -0.88 6.93 -15.32
CA GLU A 156 -0.71 8.22 -14.63
C GLU A 156 -0.34 8.02 -13.16
N ARG A 157 -0.90 7.01 -12.50
CA ARG A 157 -0.53 6.69 -11.11
C ARG A 157 0.95 6.31 -10.91
N LEU A 158 1.64 5.97 -11.99
CA LEU A 158 3.06 5.60 -11.97
C LEU A 158 4.00 6.80 -12.07
N GLU A 159 3.49 8.01 -12.24
CA GLU A 159 4.31 9.22 -12.34
C GLU A 159 4.94 9.64 -11.03
N VAL A 160 4.37 9.21 -9.91
CA VAL A 160 4.84 9.56 -8.57
C VAL A 160 5.28 8.33 -7.78
N MET A 161 5.94 8.55 -6.63
CA MET A 161 6.30 7.47 -5.73
C MET A 161 5.05 6.83 -5.13
N PRO A 162 4.96 5.49 -5.11
CA PRO A 162 3.86 4.82 -4.41
C PRO A 162 3.95 5.06 -2.90
N GLY A 163 2.79 5.09 -2.22
CA GLY A 163 2.68 5.34 -0.79
C GLY A 163 2.36 4.10 0.05
N ILE A 164 2.68 4.17 1.35
CA ILE A 164 2.16 3.23 2.35
C ILE A 164 0.66 3.50 2.51
N THR A 165 0.28 4.77 2.60
CA THR A 165 -1.12 5.21 2.60
C THR A 165 -1.40 6.15 1.43
N GLY A 166 -2.68 6.35 1.09
CA GLY A 166 -3.09 7.19 -0.01
C GLY A 166 -4.54 7.64 0.10
N LEU A 167 -4.96 8.48 -0.83
CA LEU A 167 -6.25 9.14 -0.79
C LEU A 167 -7.41 8.13 -0.80
N TRP A 168 -7.38 7.09 -1.64
CA TRP A 168 -8.44 6.11 -1.67
C TRP A 168 -8.49 5.22 -0.41
N GLN A 169 -7.35 5.00 0.26
CA GLN A 169 -7.29 4.20 1.48
C GLN A 169 -8.01 4.87 2.67
N ILE A 170 -8.21 6.19 2.62
CA ILE A 170 -8.94 6.95 3.63
C ILE A 170 -10.39 7.28 3.23
N ASN A 171 -10.78 7.04 1.96
CA ASN A 171 -12.08 7.46 1.41
C ASN A 171 -13.02 6.30 1.00
N GLY A 172 -12.73 5.05 1.30
CA GLY A 172 -13.65 3.95 0.94
C GLY A 172 -12.99 2.57 0.98
N ARG A 173 -11.66 2.50 0.91
CA ARG A 173 -10.88 1.24 1.01
C ARG A 173 -11.40 0.13 0.10
N SER A 174 -11.87 -0.99 0.70
CA SER A 174 -12.33 -2.18 -0.01
C SER A 174 -13.72 -2.05 -0.64
N GLU A 175 -14.44 -0.98 -0.40
CA GLU A 175 -15.77 -0.73 -0.98
C GLU A 175 -15.69 -0.16 -2.40
N LEU A 176 -14.53 0.42 -2.77
CA LEU A 176 -14.27 1.00 -4.07
C LEU A 176 -13.81 -0.07 -5.07
N ASP A 177 -14.28 0.03 -6.31
CA ASP A 177 -13.75 -0.76 -7.40
C ASP A 177 -12.35 -0.30 -7.84
N PHE A 178 -11.77 -1.00 -8.84
CA PHE A 178 -10.41 -0.70 -9.27
C PHE A 178 -10.29 0.69 -9.89
N ASP A 179 -11.25 1.09 -10.73
CA ASP A 179 -11.22 2.35 -11.43
C ASP A 179 -11.49 3.54 -10.51
N GLU A 180 -12.40 3.40 -9.56
CA GLU A 180 -12.64 4.41 -8.52
C GLU A 180 -11.39 4.66 -7.68
N ARG A 181 -10.65 3.59 -7.32
CA ARG A 181 -9.36 3.72 -6.62
C ARG A 181 -8.34 4.47 -7.45
N LEU A 182 -8.28 4.19 -8.75
CA LEU A 182 -7.39 4.89 -9.68
C LEU A 182 -7.73 6.37 -9.83
N GLN A 183 -9.00 6.72 -9.96
CA GLN A 183 -9.44 8.12 -10.02
C GLN A 183 -9.02 8.89 -8.77
N LEU A 184 -9.11 8.28 -7.59
CA LEU A 184 -8.63 8.90 -6.36
C LEU A 184 -7.10 9.00 -6.31
N ASP A 185 -6.37 8.04 -6.89
CA ASP A 185 -4.91 8.15 -7.03
C ASP A 185 -4.52 9.31 -7.96
N ILE A 186 -5.20 9.48 -9.09
CA ILE A 186 -5.00 10.60 -10.02
C ILE A 186 -5.34 11.92 -9.34
N LYS A 187 -6.48 12.00 -8.66
CA LYS A 187 -6.87 13.18 -7.88
C LYS A 187 -5.82 13.57 -6.82
N TYR A 188 -5.20 12.59 -6.18
CA TYR A 188 -4.07 12.84 -5.27
C TYR A 188 -2.89 13.45 -6.03
N ILE A 189 -2.52 12.90 -7.18
CA ILE A 189 -1.39 13.34 -7.99
C ILE A 189 -1.56 14.79 -8.44
N GLU A 190 -2.74 15.16 -8.90
CA GLU A 190 -3.07 16.52 -9.34
C GLU A 190 -3.00 17.55 -8.21
N ASN A 191 -3.36 17.12 -6.98
CA ASN A 191 -3.47 18.00 -5.81
C ASN A 191 -2.38 17.80 -4.76
N GLN A 192 -1.24 17.20 -5.13
CA GLN A 192 -0.14 16.95 -4.21
C GLN A 192 0.29 18.21 -3.46
N SER A 193 0.23 18.14 -2.14
CA SER A 193 0.70 19.19 -1.22
C SER A 193 1.05 18.59 0.14
N PHE A 194 1.86 19.31 0.94
CA PHE A 194 2.13 18.88 2.32
C PHE A 194 0.89 18.84 3.19
N GLU A 195 -0.03 19.76 2.97
CA GLU A 195 -1.32 19.81 3.69
C GLU A 195 -2.15 18.56 3.41
N LEU A 196 -2.25 18.16 2.12
CA LEU A 196 -2.95 16.95 1.73
C LEU A 196 -2.29 15.70 2.31
N ASP A 197 -0.95 15.62 2.26
CA ASP A 197 -0.20 14.52 2.85
C ASP A 197 -0.45 14.41 4.36
N LEU A 198 -0.41 15.53 5.08
CA LEU A 198 -0.68 15.57 6.51
C LEU A 198 -2.12 15.13 6.83
N VAL A 199 -3.10 15.62 6.07
CA VAL A 199 -4.51 15.21 6.22
C VAL A 199 -4.66 13.70 6.00
N ILE A 200 -4.01 13.14 4.98
CA ILE A 200 -4.06 11.69 4.70
C ILE A 200 -3.43 10.91 5.85
N LEU A 201 -2.27 11.33 6.35
CA LEU A 201 -1.61 10.70 7.50
C LEU A 201 -2.49 10.72 8.76
N LEU A 202 -3.04 11.88 9.13
CA LEU A 202 -3.91 12.02 10.29
C LEU A 202 -5.17 11.15 10.18
N LYS A 203 -5.83 11.12 9.01
CA LYS A 203 -6.99 10.27 8.76
C LYS A 203 -6.62 8.79 8.79
N THR A 204 -5.44 8.42 8.31
CA THR A 204 -4.93 7.04 8.38
C THR A 204 -4.80 6.61 9.85
N PHE A 205 -4.14 7.41 10.69
CA PHE A 205 -4.05 7.14 12.12
C PHE A 205 -5.44 7.05 12.78
N GLY A 206 -6.34 7.96 12.48
CA GLY A 206 -7.71 7.93 13.00
C GLY A 206 -8.47 6.66 12.58
N SER A 207 -8.25 6.15 11.38
CA SER A 207 -8.89 4.93 10.89
C SER A 207 -8.30 3.66 11.53
N LEU A 208 -7.01 3.64 11.83
CA LEU A 208 -6.37 2.54 12.56
C LEU A 208 -6.94 2.41 13.98
N ILE A 209 -7.18 3.52 14.67
CA ILE A 209 -7.78 3.54 16.01
C ILE A 209 -9.24 3.08 15.97
N LYS A 210 -10.03 3.51 14.97
CA LYS A 210 -11.45 3.17 14.85
C LYS A 210 -11.74 1.78 14.28
N HIS A 211 -10.72 1.00 13.97
CA HIS A 211 -10.83 -0.37 13.39
C HIS A 211 -11.77 -0.48 12.18
N ARG A 212 -11.96 0.60 11.41
CA ARG A 212 -12.82 0.59 10.23
C ARG A 212 -12.05 0.10 9.00
N GLY A 213 -12.41 -1.09 8.51
CA GLY A 213 -12.15 -1.49 7.12
C GLY A 213 -10.77 -2.07 6.82
N ALA A 214 -10.07 -2.70 7.77
CA ALA A 214 -8.96 -3.58 7.48
C ALA A 214 -9.48 -5.02 7.40
N CYS A 215 -9.75 -5.52 6.21
CA CYS A 215 -9.98 -6.93 5.88
C CYS A 215 -9.29 -7.23 4.56
#